data_af348d4bf7d8916b5962ba214fe5abca
#
_entry.id   af348d4bf7d8916b5962ba214fe5abca
#
_cell.length_a   1.000
_cell.length_b   1.000
_cell.length_c   1.000
_cell.angle_alpha   90.00
_cell.angle_beta   90.00
_cell.angle_gamma   90.00
#
_symmetry.space_group_name_H-M   'P 1'
#
loop_
_entity.id
_entity.type
_entity.pdbx_description
1 polymer ?
#
loop_
_entity_poly.entity_id
_entity_poly.type
_entity_poly.pdbx_seq_one_letter_code
_entity_poly.pdbx_strand_id
1 'polypeptide(L)'
;YFALSEKERSERFARIAPDFVIELRSKSDRLPILKRKMKEYIENGVRLGWLIDPLEKKVHIYRGDGQIEILESPVRVSGEKVLPGFKLDLSDIF
;
A
#
# COMPACT_ATOMS: atom_id res chain seq x y z
N TYR A 1 7.86 14.91 -4.89
CA TYR A 1 8.67 13.75 -5.29
C TYR A 1 9.75 13.46 -4.25
N PHE A 2 10.03 12.21 -4.03
CA PHE A 2 11.08 11.75 -3.12
C PHE A 2 11.87 10.63 -3.79
N ALA A 3 13.14 10.45 -3.36
CA ALA A 3 13.99 9.38 -3.86
C ALA A 3 13.91 8.19 -2.91
N LEU A 4 13.72 7.01 -3.47
CA LEU A 4 13.75 5.78 -2.69
C LEU A 4 15.20 5.37 -2.43
N SER A 5 15.48 4.87 -1.23
CA SER A 5 16.76 4.24 -0.96
C SER A 5 16.88 2.95 -1.77
N GLU A 6 18.10 2.45 -1.93
CA GLU A 6 18.31 1.20 -2.64
C GLU A 6 17.59 0.03 -1.97
N LYS A 7 17.58 0.01 -0.65
CA LYS A 7 16.85 -1.00 0.11
C LYS A 7 15.35 -0.93 -0.15
N GLU A 8 14.78 0.26 -0.15
CA GLU A 8 13.35 0.44 -0.41
C GLU A 8 12.97 -0.02 -1.81
N ARG A 9 13.82 0.27 -2.81
CA ARG A 9 13.58 -0.17 -4.18
C ARG A 9 13.62 -1.68 -4.31
N SER A 10 14.57 -2.33 -3.66
CA SER A 10 14.70 -3.78 -3.72
C SER A 10 13.53 -4.50 -3.04
N GLU A 11 12.93 -3.86 -2.03
CA GLU A 11 11.73 -4.37 -1.35
C GLU A 11 10.43 -3.97 -2.03
N ARG A 12 10.49 -3.19 -3.13
CA ARG A 12 9.32 -2.64 -3.83
C ARG A 12 8.39 -1.88 -2.90
N PHE A 13 9.00 -1.14 -2.01
CA PHE A 13 8.33 -0.39 -0.97
C PHE A 13 8.49 1.09 -1.27
N ALA A 14 7.38 1.85 -1.22
CA ALA A 14 7.39 3.28 -1.42
C ALA A 14 6.71 3.97 -0.25
N ARG A 15 7.47 4.76 0.51
CA ARG A 15 6.94 5.60 1.56
C ARG A 15 6.68 6.98 0.98
N ILE A 16 5.43 7.23 0.60
CA ILE A 16 5.03 8.46 -0.09
C ILE A 16 5.09 9.66 0.84
N ALA A 17 4.78 9.45 2.11
CA ALA A 17 4.84 10.46 3.16
C ALA A 17 5.20 9.74 4.47
N PRO A 18 5.57 10.45 5.55
CA PRO A 18 5.86 9.79 6.82
C PRO A 18 4.71 8.90 7.32
N ASP A 19 3.47 9.24 6.94
CA ASP A 19 2.26 8.56 7.40
C ASP A 19 1.64 7.62 6.38
N PHE A 20 2.26 7.46 5.20
CA PHE A 20 1.62 6.72 4.10
C PHE A 20 2.62 5.83 3.38
N VAL A 21 2.26 4.57 3.16
CA VAL A 21 3.10 3.60 2.45
C VAL A 21 2.29 2.85 1.39
N ILE A 22 2.97 2.43 0.33
CA ILE A 22 2.40 1.56 -0.69
C ILE A 22 3.34 0.37 -0.86
N GLU A 23 2.78 -0.84 -0.82
CA GLU A 23 3.48 -2.07 -1.10
C GLU A 23 2.85 -2.71 -2.33
N LEU A 24 3.65 -3.04 -3.35
CA LEU A 24 3.17 -3.68 -4.57
C LEU A 24 3.61 -5.14 -4.60
N ARG A 25 2.63 -6.05 -4.66
CA ARG A 25 2.91 -7.48 -4.71
C ARG A 25 3.42 -7.88 -6.08
N SER A 26 4.51 -8.66 -6.12
CA SER A 26 5.02 -9.30 -7.33
C SER A 26 4.73 -10.79 -7.31
N LYS A 27 5.03 -11.47 -8.43
CA LYS A 27 4.78 -12.91 -8.56
C LYS A 27 5.53 -13.76 -7.53
N SER A 28 6.69 -13.30 -7.06
CA SER A 28 7.50 -14.03 -6.10
C SER A 28 7.12 -13.74 -4.64
N ASP A 29 6.28 -12.75 -4.40
CA ASP A 29 5.91 -12.35 -3.05
C ASP A 29 4.80 -13.24 -2.50
N ARG A 30 4.92 -13.63 -1.24
CA ARG A 30 3.88 -14.37 -0.53
C ARG A 30 2.97 -13.39 0.19
N LEU A 31 1.68 -13.48 -0.05
CA LEU A 31 0.71 -12.56 0.51
C LEU A 31 0.72 -12.50 2.04
N PRO A 32 0.81 -13.63 2.79
CA PRO A 32 0.86 -13.56 4.25
C PRO A 32 2.05 -12.76 4.78
N ILE A 33 3.19 -12.81 4.11
CA ILE A 33 4.37 -12.05 4.49
C ILE A 33 4.14 -10.56 4.28
N LEU A 34 3.55 -10.19 3.14
CA LEU A 34 3.23 -8.79 2.86
C LEU A 34 2.19 -8.24 3.83
N LYS A 35 1.19 -9.03 4.20
CA LYS A 35 0.18 -8.63 5.17
C LYS A 35 0.81 -8.36 6.55
N ARG A 36 1.77 -9.19 6.96
CA ARG A 36 2.50 -8.98 8.21
C ARG A 36 3.28 -7.67 8.16
N LYS A 37 3.93 -7.42 7.03
CA LYS A 37 4.71 -6.22 6.82
C LYS A 37 3.83 -4.97 6.93
N MET A 38 2.64 -4.99 6.33
CA MET A 38 1.70 -3.88 6.43
C MET A 38 1.27 -3.62 7.88
N LYS A 39 1.03 -4.68 8.65
CA LYS A 39 0.71 -4.53 10.07
C LYS A 39 1.84 -3.87 10.85
N GLU A 40 3.09 -4.24 10.55
CA GLU A 40 4.25 -3.64 11.18
C GLU A 40 4.34 -2.15 10.90
N TYR A 41 4.06 -1.73 9.66
CA TYR A 41 4.03 -0.31 9.33
C TYR A 41 3.00 0.45 10.17
N ILE A 42 1.80 -0.11 10.30
CA ILE A 42 0.75 0.52 11.11
C ILE A 42 1.18 0.59 12.59
N GLU A 43 1.75 -0.49 13.12
CA GLU A 43 2.24 -0.51 14.50
C GLU A 43 3.35 0.51 14.74
N ASN A 44 4.10 0.86 13.71
CA ASN A 44 5.18 1.84 13.76
C ASN A 44 4.74 3.27 13.40
N GLY A 45 3.44 3.53 13.41
CA GLY A 45 2.91 4.88 13.32
C GLY A 45 2.45 5.31 11.92
N VAL A 46 2.48 4.44 10.94
CA VAL A 46 1.91 4.72 9.63
C VAL A 46 0.39 4.83 9.75
N ARG A 47 -0.18 5.89 9.20
CA ARG A 47 -1.61 6.16 9.33
C ARG A 47 -2.44 5.54 8.22
N LEU A 48 -1.83 5.26 7.07
CA LEU A 48 -2.51 4.66 5.92
C LEU A 48 -1.51 3.86 5.12
N GLY A 49 -1.85 2.63 4.78
CA GLY A 49 -1.02 1.78 3.94
C GLY A 49 -1.87 1.03 2.92
N TRP A 50 -1.36 0.92 1.70
CA TRP A 50 -2.01 0.14 0.65
C TRP A 50 -1.14 -1.04 0.27
N LEU A 51 -1.72 -2.22 0.28
CA LEU A 51 -1.13 -3.41 -0.33
C LEU A 51 -1.86 -3.64 -1.65
N ILE A 52 -1.19 -3.33 -2.74
CA ILE A 52 -1.76 -3.48 -4.10
C ILE A 52 -1.37 -4.86 -4.61
N ASP A 53 -2.38 -5.67 -4.92
CA ASP A 53 -2.19 -7.05 -5.35
C ASP A 53 -2.72 -7.25 -6.78
N PRO A 54 -1.86 -7.09 -7.80
CA PRO A 54 -2.29 -7.30 -9.18
C PRO A 54 -2.62 -8.75 -9.50
N LEU A 55 -2.06 -9.71 -8.74
CA LEU A 55 -2.28 -11.13 -8.99
C LEU A 55 -3.72 -11.54 -8.69
N GLU A 56 -4.28 -10.98 -7.61
CA GLU A 56 -5.68 -11.22 -7.23
C GLU A 56 -6.60 -10.05 -7.57
N LYS A 57 -6.04 -8.99 -8.13
CA LYS A 57 -6.75 -7.76 -8.49
C LYS A 57 -7.47 -7.14 -7.30
N LYS A 58 -6.74 -7.00 -6.20
CA LYS A 58 -7.26 -6.45 -4.94
C LYS A 58 -6.36 -5.36 -4.39
N VAL A 59 -6.95 -4.47 -3.61
CA VAL A 59 -6.20 -3.52 -2.79
C VAL A 59 -6.63 -3.72 -1.35
N HIS A 60 -5.64 -3.97 -0.49
CA HIS A 60 -5.86 -4.07 0.96
C HIS A 60 -5.48 -2.74 1.59
N ILE A 61 -6.46 -2.06 2.17
CA ILE A 61 -6.27 -0.76 2.81
C ILE A 61 -6.10 -0.97 4.30
N TYR A 62 -4.93 -0.59 4.82
CA TYR A 62 -4.61 -0.67 6.24
C TYR A 62 -4.67 0.72 6.83
N ARG A 63 -5.53 0.94 7.82
CA ARG A 63 -5.70 2.22 8.48
C ARG A 63 -5.05 2.23 9.85
N GLY A 64 -4.63 3.42 10.29
CA GLY A 64 -3.91 3.58 11.55
C GLY A 64 -4.68 3.14 12.79
N ASP A 65 -6.00 3.07 12.71
CA ASP A 65 -6.85 2.57 13.81
C ASP A 65 -6.97 1.05 13.84
N GLY A 66 -6.28 0.35 12.93
CA GLY A 66 -6.30 -1.10 12.85
C GLY A 66 -7.33 -1.66 11.90
N GLN A 67 -8.16 -0.83 11.29
CA GLN A 67 -9.15 -1.31 10.33
C GLN A 67 -8.48 -1.72 9.02
N ILE A 68 -8.97 -2.79 8.42
CA ILE A 68 -8.49 -3.28 7.13
C ILE A 68 -9.69 -3.41 6.21
N GLU A 69 -9.60 -2.77 5.05
CA GLU A 69 -10.62 -2.87 4.02
C GLU A 69 -10.02 -3.49 2.77
N ILE A 70 -10.75 -4.38 2.12
CA ILE A 70 -10.30 -5.04 0.90
C ILE A 70 -11.23 -4.64 -0.24
N LEU A 71 -10.65 -3.99 -1.27
CA LEU A 71 -11.37 -3.60 -2.48
C LEU A 71 -11.05 -4.59 -3.59
N GLU A 72 -12.07 -5.06 -4.28
CA GLU A 72 -11.90 -5.98 -5.41
C GLU A 72 -11.94 -5.21 -6.73
N SER A 73 -10.87 -5.33 -7.50
CA SER A 73 -10.72 -4.71 -8.81
C SER A 73 -11.09 -3.22 -8.83
N PRO A 74 -10.60 -2.41 -7.86
CA PRO A 74 -10.94 -1.00 -7.86
C PRO A 74 -10.26 -0.29 -9.03
N VAL A 75 -10.94 0.71 -9.59
CA VAL A 75 -10.35 1.57 -10.62
C VAL A 75 -9.45 2.62 -9.99
N ARG A 76 -9.82 3.12 -8.83
CA ARG A 76 -9.07 4.15 -8.10
C ARG A 76 -9.08 3.87 -6.61
N VAL A 77 -8.05 4.36 -5.94
CA VAL A 77 -7.97 4.32 -4.47
C VAL A 77 -7.65 5.72 -3.97
N SER A 78 -8.39 6.17 -2.95
CA SER A 78 -8.23 7.50 -2.37
C SER A 78 -7.23 7.50 -1.23
N GLY A 79 -6.41 8.56 -1.14
CA GLY A 79 -5.51 8.79 -0.01
C GLY A 79 -6.23 9.25 1.26
N GLU A 80 -7.54 9.41 1.21
CA GLU A 80 -8.39 9.75 2.35
C GLU A 80 -7.93 11.06 3.02
N LYS A 81 -7.98 11.10 4.36
CA LYS A 81 -7.55 12.28 5.11
C LYS A 81 -6.03 12.38 5.26
N VAL A 82 -5.32 11.28 5.07
CA VAL A 82 -3.85 11.24 5.18
C VAL A 82 -3.20 11.97 4.01
N LEU A 83 -3.73 11.77 2.80
CA LEU A 83 -3.32 12.47 1.60
C LEU A 83 -4.55 13.04 0.90
N PRO A 84 -5.11 14.17 1.40
CA PRO A 84 -6.33 14.73 0.84
C PRO A 84 -6.18 15.05 -0.65
N GLY A 85 -7.17 14.62 -1.43
CA GLY A 85 -7.17 14.86 -2.87
C GLY A 85 -6.31 13.90 -3.69
N PHE A 86 -5.52 13.04 -3.05
CA PHE A 86 -4.72 12.07 -3.76
C PHE A 86 -5.56 10.84 -4.11
N LYS A 87 -5.54 10.46 -5.38
CA LYS A 87 -6.20 9.25 -5.88
C LYS A 87 -5.26 8.53 -6.81
N LEU A 88 -5.10 7.23 -6.62
CA LEU A 88 -4.29 6.40 -7.51
C LEU A 88 -5.19 5.67 -8.49
N ASP A 89 -4.91 5.86 -9.78
CA ASP A 89 -5.62 5.17 -10.85
C ASP A 89 -4.95 3.82 -11.08
N LEU A 90 -5.72 2.75 -10.98
CA LEU A 90 -5.23 1.38 -11.10
C LEU A 90 -5.58 0.72 -12.42
N SER A 91 -6.14 1.46 -13.37
CA SER A 91 -6.61 0.89 -14.63
C SER A 91 -5.50 0.20 -15.42
N ASP A 92 -4.25 0.68 -15.29
CA ASP A 92 -3.10 0.08 -15.98
C ASP A 92 -2.42 -1.03 -15.18
N ILE A 93 -2.82 -1.21 -13.92
CA ILE A 93 -2.21 -2.22 -13.03
C ILE A 93 -3.07 -3.48 -12.98
N PHE A 94 -4.37 -3.31 -13.02
CA PHE A 94 -5.35 -4.41 -12.97
C PHE A 94 -5.98 -4.72 -14.37
#